data_daaf4a0510e80bec7a2272483f93c638
#
_entry.id   daaf4a0510e80bec7a2272483f93c638
#
_cell.length_a   1.000
_cell.length_b   1.000
_cell.length_c   1.000
_cell.angle_alpha   90.00
_cell.angle_beta   90.00
_cell.angle_gamma   90.00
#
_symmetry.space_group_name_H-M   'P 1'
#
loop_
_entity.id
_entity.type
_entity.pdbx_description
1 polymer ?
#
loop_
_entity_poly.entity_id
_entity_poly.type
_entity_poly.pdbx_seq_one_letter_code
_entity_poly.pdbx_strand_id
1 'polypeptide(L)'
;MYIENMNNKLLVIIVTYNAMQWIDQCLGSVLKSTMKSDIFIVDNGSSDGTQEYIKHHYSKDVLFLESKENLGFGRANNMGLQYALDNGYDFAYLLNQDAWVFPDTFEKLIEAMLEHDDFGVVSPIQMQANMNHFDSYFRDVISRKYNENDLIELLMFNRPQQLLEVHDVMAAHWMISRKCFSCVGGFSPTFKHYGEDNNYSSRVIFKGMKNGVLLTAFSVHDREFRKISYKRQVFMDYIRTLVVVNDLNQNKILFVILKNIMYAIKKSLMAFSFYPLRCAIKLLFSYNEIKQNRALSKLNCAFLKK
;
A
#
# COMPACT_ATOMS: atom_id res chain seq x y z
N MET A 1 4.70 -30.22 12.91
CA MET A 1 3.34 -30.60 12.51
C MET A 1 3.19 -30.10 11.09
N TYR A 2 3.26 -30.98 10.10
CA TYR A 2 3.15 -30.62 8.68
C TYR A 2 1.78 -30.01 8.45
N ILE A 3 1.74 -28.74 8.02
CA ILE A 3 0.52 -28.13 7.50
C ILE A 3 0.28 -28.82 6.15
N GLU A 4 -0.62 -29.82 6.14
CA GLU A 4 -1.11 -30.42 4.91
C GLU A 4 -1.61 -29.31 4.00
N ASN A 5 -1.12 -29.29 2.76
CA ASN A 5 -1.52 -28.52 1.58
C ASN A 5 -2.86 -27.77 1.71
N MET A 6 -2.89 -26.68 2.44
CA MET A 6 -3.99 -25.74 2.29
C MET A 6 -3.80 -25.04 0.95
N ASN A 7 -4.67 -25.35 0.01
CA ASN A 7 -4.64 -24.83 -1.36
C ASN A 7 -5.11 -23.37 -1.36
N ASN A 8 -4.40 -22.51 -0.59
CA ASN A 8 -4.72 -21.09 -0.51
C ASN A 8 -4.49 -20.41 -1.87
N LYS A 9 -5.52 -19.78 -2.39
CA LYS A 9 -5.45 -19.04 -3.64
C LYS A 9 -4.88 -17.65 -3.41
N LEU A 10 -3.75 -17.35 -4.03
CA LEU A 10 -3.08 -16.05 -4.01
C LEU A 10 -3.21 -15.35 -5.36
N LEU A 11 -3.65 -14.09 -5.35
CA LEU A 11 -3.58 -13.18 -6.49
C LEU A 11 -2.50 -12.12 -6.22
N VAL A 12 -1.49 -12.04 -7.07
CA VAL A 12 -0.52 -10.95 -7.09
C VAL A 12 -1.04 -9.85 -8.01
N ILE A 13 -1.22 -8.65 -7.47
CA ILE A 13 -1.74 -7.48 -8.19
C ILE A 13 -0.60 -6.51 -8.44
N ILE A 14 -0.33 -6.20 -9.70
CA ILE A 14 0.74 -5.30 -10.12
C ILE A 14 0.13 -4.16 -10.93
N VAL A 15 0.46 -2.93 -10.56
CA VAL A 15 0.07 -1.74 -11.31
C VAL A 15 1.30 -1.22 -12.05
N THR A 16 1.24 -1.15 -13.39
CA THR A 16 2.33 -0.67 -14.24
C THR A 16 2.04 0.72 -14.82
N TYR A 17 3.08 1.53 -14.92
CA TYR A 17 3.09 2.80 -15.65
C TYR A 17 4.53 3.13 -16.06
N ASN A 18 4.87 2.92 -17.34
CA ASN A 18 6.23 3.05 -17.88
C ASN A 18 7.23 2.19 -17.09
N ALA A 19 7.01 0.86 -17.11
CA ALA A 19 7.69 -0.09 -16.23
C ALA A 19 8.82 -0.87 -16.91
N MET A 20 9.21 -0.53 -18.15
CA MET A 20 10.16 -1.30 -18.96
C MET A 20 11.45 -1.66 -18.23
N GLN A 21 11.97 -0.76 -17.40
CA GLN A 21 13.23 -1.02 -16.69
C GLN A 21 13.13 -2.04 -15.54
N TRP A 22 11.91 -2.33 -15.04
CA TRP A 22 11.73 -3.19 -13.85
C TRP A 22 10.90 -4.45 -14.13
N ILE A 23 10.15 -4.48 -15.25
CA ILE A 23 9.09 -5.47 -15.45
C ILE A 23 9.62 -6.92 -15.38
N ASP A 24 10.79 -7.20 -15.95
CA ASP A 24 11.39 -8.52 -15.91
C ASP A 24 11.83 -8.95 -14.51
N GLN A 25 12.38 -8.02 -13.74
CA GLN A 25 12.79 -8.28 -12.35
C GLN A 25 11.55 -8.51 -11.47
N CYS A 26 10.54 -7.66 -11.63
CA CYS A 26 9.28 -7.74 -10.88
C CYS A 26 8.56 -9.05 -11.16
N LEU A 27 8.18 -9.32 -12.43
CA LEU A 27 7.45 -10.53 -12.82
C LEU A 27 8.30 -11.79 -12.63
N GLY A 28 9.58 -11.74 -12.99
CA GLY A 28 10.49 -12.88 -12.82
C GLY A 28 10.63 -13.30 -11.36
N SER A 29 10.52 -12.39 -10.41
CA SER A 29 10.55 -12.72 -8.99
C SER A 29 9.29 -13.46 -8.53
N VAL A 30 8.12 -13.05 -9.04
CA VAL A 30 6.84 -13.71 -8.72
C VAL A 30 6.80 -15.12 -9.32
N LEU A 31 7.20 -15.26 -10.59
CA LEU A 31 7.23 -16.56 -11.28
C LEU A 31 8.22 -17.57 -10.67
N LYS A 32 9.24 -17.08 -9.97
CA LYS A 32 10.23 -17.92 -9.24
C LYS A 32 9.84 -18.21 -7.79
N SER A 33 8.68 -17.74 -7.34
CA SER A 33 8.22 -18.03 -5.98
C SER A 33 7.95 -19.52 -5.77
N THR A 34 8.25 -20.02 -4.57
CA THR A 34 7.92 -21.40 -4.15
C THR A 34 6.42 -21.63 -4.10
N MET A 35 5.65 -20.59 -3.80
CA MET A 35 4.20 -20.61 -3.80
C MET A 35 3.65 -20.18 -5.16
N LYS A 36 2.77 -20.99 -5.74
CA LYS A 36 2.05 -20.64 -6.97
C LYS A 36 1.04 -19.52 -6.70
N SER A 37 0.99 -18.57 -7.60
CA SER A 37 0.04 -17.46 -7.58
C SER A 37 -0.43 -17.11 -8.99
N ASP A 38 -1.64 -16.60 -9.10
CA ASP A 38 -2.08 -15.92 -10.31
C ASP A 38 -1.61 -14.47 -10.28
N ILE A 39 -1.31 -13.90 -11.45
CA ILE A 39 -0.81 -12.53 -11.58
C ILE A 39 -1.84 -11.69 -12.33
N PHE A 40 -2.27 -10.60 -11.74
CA PHE A 40 -3.17 -9.63 -12.35
C PHE A 40 -2.46 -8.29 -12.52
N ILE A 41 -2.25 -7.87 -13.75
CA ILE A 41 -1.58 -6.62 -14.08
C ILE A 41 -2.60 -5.60 -14.58
N VAL A 42 -2.55 -4.40 -14.01
CA VAL A 42 -3.28 -3.23 -14.53
C VAL A 42 -2.27 -2.22 -15.05
N ASP A 43 -2.19 -2.07 -16.35
CA ASP A 43 -1.36 -1.02 -16.94
C ASP A 43 -2.11 0.32 -16.99
N ASN A 44 -1.51 1.35 -16.43
CA ASN A 44 -2.07 2.69 -16.29
C ASN A 44 -1.80 3.59 -17.51
N GLY A 45 -1.80 3.04 -18.73
CA GLY A 45 -1.56 3.81 -19.95
C GLY A 45 -0.08 4.09 -20.18
N SER A 46 0.76 3.06 -20.11
CA SER A 46 2.19 3.15 -20.43
C SER A 46 2.42 3.54 -21.89
N SER A 47 3.50 4.26 -22.15
CA SER A 47 3.90 4.73 -23.49
C SER A 47 5.35 4.39 -23.85
N ASP A 48 6.03 3.61 -22.99
CA ASP A 48 7.44 3.23 -23.13
C ASP A 48 7.67 1.84 -23.73
N GLY A 49 6.58 1.18 -24.19
CA GLY A 49 6.62 -0.19 -24.72
C GLY A 49 6.29 -1.27 -23.69
N THR A 50 5.99 -0.91 -22.43
CA THR A 50 5.64 -1.86 -21.38
C THR A 50 4.47 -2.79 -21.78
N GLN A 51 3.42 -2.22 -22.40
CA GLN A 51 2.22 -2.97 -22.78
C GLN A 51 2.53 -4.05 -23.80
N GLU A 52 3.23 -3.70 -24.88
CA GLU A 52 3.63 -4.60 -25.94
C GLU A 52 4.57 -5.69 -25.42
N TYR A 53 5.49 -5.28 -24.52
CA TYR A 53 6.43 -6.20 -23.91
C TYR A 53 5.74 -7.28 -23.08
N ILE A 54 4.81 -6.90 -22.19
CA ILE A 54 4.03 -7.82 -21.37
C ILE A 54 3.22 -8.78 -22.24
N LYS A 55 2.53 -8.28 -23.26
CA LYS A 55 1.73 -9.12 -24.20
C LYS A 55 2.59 -10.13 -24.93
N HIS A 56 3.80 -9.74 -25.31
CA HIS A 56 4.68 -10.61 -26.09
C HIS A 56 5.33 -11.69 -25.23
N HIS A 57 5.81 -11.33 -24.02
CA HIS A 57 6.66 -12.21 -23.22
C HIS A 57 5.91 -12.93 -22.11
N TYR A 58 4.81 -12.36 -21.58
CA TYR A 58 4.12 -12.84 -20.38
C TYR A 58 2.64 -13.15 -20.56
N SER A 59 2.12 -13.14 -21.81
CA SER A 59 0.67 -13.33 -22.07
C SER A 59 0.08 -14.64 -21.54
N LYS A 60 0.90 -15.67 -21.31
CA LYS A 60 0.46 -16.95 -20.77
C LYS A 60 0.49 -17.01 -19.24
N ASP A 61 1.21 -16.08 -18.61
CA ASP A 61 1.53 -16.09 -17.18
C ASP A 61 0.70 -15.08 -16.39
N VAL A 62 0.08 -14.11 -17.09
CA VAL A 62 -0.60 -13.00 -16.43
C VAL A 62 -1.99 -12.72 -16.98
N LEU A 63 -2.88 -12.28 -16.14
CA LEU A 63 -4.13 -11.62 -16.51
C LEU A 63 -3.83 -10.14 -16.71
N PHE A 64 -3.86 -9.65 -17.95
CA PHE A 64 -3.41 -8.32 -18.31
C PHE A 64 -4.58 -7.41 -18.70
N LEU A 65 -4.68 -6.27 -18.04
CA LEU A 65 -5.70 -5.25 -18.29
C LEU A 65 -5.03 -3.90 -18.61
N GLU A 66 -5.36 -3.34 -19.75
CA GLU A 66 -4.86 -2.05 -20.20
C GLU A 66 -5.87 -0.94 -19.91
N SER A 67 -5.43 0.11 -19.25
CA SER A 67 -6.19 1.35 -19.13
C SER A 67 -5.75 2.34 -20.20
N LYS A 68 -6.72 3.07 -20.75
CA LYS A 68 -6.44 4.16 -21.70
C LYS A 68 -5.91 5.43 -21.01
N GLU A 69 -6.05 5.51 -19.70
CA GLU A 69 -5.62 6.65 -18.87
C GLU A 69 -4.96 6.19 -17.58
N ASN A 70 -4.16 7.04 -16.96
CA ASN A 70 -3.59 6.77 -15.65
C ASN A 70 -4.66 6.92 -14.57
N LEU A 71 -5.16 5.78 -14.09
CA LEU A 71 -6.17 5.67 -13.03
C LEU A 71 -5.63 6.07 -11.64
N GLY A 72 -4.30 6.10 -11.49
CA GLY A 72 -3.61 6.18 -10.21
C GLY A 72 -3.54 4.83 -9.48
N PHE A 73 -2.69 4.77 -8.45
CA PHE A 73 -2.37 3.54 -7.72
C PHE A 73 -3.61 2.87 -7.11
N GLY A 74 -4.39 3.62 -6.33
CA GLY A 74 -5.52 3.04 -5.59
C GLY A 74 -6.62 2.49 -6.50
N ARG A 75 -7.02 3.21 -7.55
CA ARG A 75 -8.08 2.76 -8.46
C ARG A 75 -7.65 1.53 -9.28
N ALA A 76 -6.41 1.50 -9.73
CA ALA A 76 -5.88 0.35 -10.46
C ALA A 76 -5.81 -0.89 -9.56
N ASN A 77 -5.29 -0.77 -8.33
CA ASN A 77 -5.31 -1.86 -7.37
C ASN A 77 -6.73 -2.33 -7.00
N ASN A 78 -7.72 -1.43 -6.98
CA ASN A 78 -9.11 -1.81 -6.72
C ASN A 78 -9.67 -2.75 -7.79
N MET A 79 -9.19 -2.67 -9.04
CA MET A 79 -9.60 -3.62 -10.08
C MET A 79 -9.10 -5.03 -9.77
N GLY A 80 -7.84 -5.15 -9.31
CA GLY A 80 -7.29 -6.44 -8.87
C GLY A 80 -7.94 -6.96 -7.59
N LEU A 81 -8.20 -6.10 -6.60
CA LEU A 81 -8.92 -6.48 -5.37
C LEU A 81 -10.36 -6.92 -5.66
N GLN A 82 -11.04 -6.26 -6.61
CA GLN A 82 -12.35 -6.69 -7.09
C GLN A 82 -12.28 -8.07 -7.71
N TYR A 83 -11.29 -8.28 -8.60
CA TYR A 83 -11.09 -9.58 -9.24
C TYR A 83 -10.79 -10.67 -8.20
N ALA A 84 -9.96 -10.37 -7.19
CA ALA A 84 -9.70 -11.31 -6.08
C ALA A 84 -10.96 -11.68 -5.31
N LEU A 85 -11.82 -10.69 -5.02
CA LEU A 85 -13.08 -10.90 -4.31
C LEU A 85 -14.04 -11.80 -5.11
N ASP A 86 -14.22 -11.49 -6.40
CA ASP A 86 -15.18 -12.15 -7.30
C ASP A 86 -14.77 -13.60 -7.62
N ASN A 87 -13.46 -13.89 -7.66
CA ASN A 87 -12.93 -15.20 -8.03
C ASN A 87 -12.46 -16.07 -6.85
N GLY A 88 -12.78 -15.67 -5.63
CA GLY A 88 -12.61 -16.53 -4.46
C GLY A 88 -11.15 -16.68 -4.01
N TYR A 89 -10.29 -15.68 -4.21
CA TYR A 89 -8.93 -15.70 -3.67
C TYR A 89 -8.94 -15.51 -2.16
N ASP A 90 -8.07 -16.23 -1.47
CA ASP A 90 -7.92 -16.17 -0.02
C ASP A 90 -7.02 -15.02 0.40
N PHE A 91 -6.04 -14.71 -0.46
CA PHE A 91 -5.09 -13.62 -0.28
C PHE A 91 -4.90 -12.83 -1.58
N ALA A 92 -4.65 -11.53 -1.41
CA ALA A 92 -4.19 -10.65 -2.47
C ALA A 92 -2.84 -10.05 -2.06
N TYR A 93 -1.87 -10.04 -2.98
CA TYR A 93 -0.58 -9.40 -2.75
C TYR A 93 -0.41 -8.20 -3.66
N LEU A 94 -0.31 -7.01 -3.07
CA LEU A 94 0.02 -5.82 -3.85
C LEU A 94 1.53 -5.74 -4.02
N LEU A 95 1.96 -5.62 -5.27
CA LEU A 95 3.37 -5.51 -5.65
C LEU A 95 3.57 -4.31 -6.57
N ASN A 96 4.43 -3.38 -6.19
CA ASN A 96 4.82 -2.29 -7.07
C ASN A 96 5.66 -2.81 -8.25
N GLN A 97 5.58 -2.11 -9.39
CA GLN A 97 6.37 -2.44 -10.58
C GLN A 97 7.89 -2.37 -10.38
N ASP A 98 8.35 -1.51 -9.46
CA ASP A 98 9.75 -1.28 -9.07
C ASP A 98 10.16 -2.08 -7.83
N ALA A 99 9.50 -3.24 -7.63
CA ALA A 99 9.69 -4.08 -6.46
C ALA A 99 9.73 -5.57 -6.83
N TRP A 100 10.39 -6.39 -6.01
CA TRP A 100 10.48 -7.83 -6.20
C TRP A 100 10.54 -8.58 -4.88
N VAL A 101 10.15 -9.84 -4.92
CA VAL A 101 10.07 -10.73 -3.75
C VAL A 101 11.19 -11.77 -3.78
N PHE A 102 11.52 -12.33 -2.60
CA PHE A 102 12.33 -13.54 -2.50
C PHE A 102 11.44 -14.78 -2.70
N PRO A 103 12.02 -15.94 -3.06
CA PRO A 103 11.23 -17.12 -3.42
C PRO A 103 10.23 -17.57 -2.36
N ASP A 104 10.55 -17.47 -1.07
CA ASP A 104 9.76 -17.93 0.06
C ASP A 104 8.89 -16.82 0.72
N THR A 105 8.89 -15.62 0.15
CA THR A 105 8.19 -14.46 0.76
C THR A 105 6.70 -14.70 0.92
N PHE A 106 6.02 -15.19 -0.12
CA PHE A 106 4.57 -15.39 -0.07
C PHE A 106 4.16 -16.49 0.92
N GLU A 107 4.89 -17.61 0.90
CA GLU A 107 4.66 -18.73 1.79
C GLU A 107 4.74 -18.29 3.26
N LYS A 108 5.84 -17.62 3.65
CA LYS A 108 6.04 -17.11 5.00
C LYS A 108 4.95 -16.12 5.44
N LEU A 109 4.54 -15.22 4.54
CA LEU A 109 3.50 -14.24 4.87
C LEU A 109 2.14 -14.90 5.09
N ILE A 110 1.79 -15.87 4.27
CA ILE A 110 0.51 -16.59 4.39
C ILE A 110 0.50 -17.44 5.67
N GLU A 111 1.57 -18.19 5.94
CA GLU A 111 1.70 -18.97 7.18
C GLU A 111 1.51 -18.07 8.41
N ALA A 112 2.20 -16.94 8.47
CA ALA A 112 2.07 -16.00 9.57
C ALA A 112 0.65 -15.42 9.70
N MET A 113 -0.04 -15.12 8.60
CA MET A 113 -1.40 -14.60 8.63
C MET A 113 -2.44 -15.67 8.96
N LEU A 114 -2.17 -16.94 8.71
CA LEU A 114 -3.04 -18.05 9.13
C LEU A 114 -2.91 -18.33 10.64
N GLU A 115 -1.72 -18.14 11.21
CA GLU A 115 -1.51 -18.24 12.67
C GLU A 115 -2.04 -17.01 13.42
N HIS A 116 -2.09 -15.86 12.78
CA HIS A 116 -2.51 -14.57 13.34
C HIS A 116 -3.63 -13.95 12.52
N ASP A 117 -4.83 -14.49 12.61
CA ASP A 117 -6.00 -14.11 11.80
C ASP A 117 -6.59 -12.72 12.12
N ASP A 118 -6.07 -12.05 13.14
CA ASP A 118 -6.36 -10.66 13.49
C ASP A 118 -5.56 -9.64 12.67
N PHE A 119 -4.54 -10.07 11.89
CA PHE A 119 -3.84 -9.21 10.95
C PHE A 119 -4.56 -9.18 9.59
N GLY A 120 -4.95 -7.98 9.16
CA GLY A 120 -5.59 -7.77 7.86
C GLY A 120 -4.59 -7.53 6.73
N VAL A 121 -3.50 -6.83 7.05
CA VAL A 121 -2.41 -6.48 6.12
C VAL A 121 -1.08 -6.82 6.77
N VAL A 122 -0.22 -7.54 6.04
CA VAL A 122 1.15 -7.86 6.49
C VAL A 122 2.13 -7.54 5.36
N SER A 123 3.21 -6.83 5.68
CA SER A 123 4.33 -6.55 4.80
C SER A 123 5.54 -7.39 5.19
N PRO A 124 6.35 -7.86 4.23
CA PRO A 124 7.71 -8.30 4.52
C PRO A 124 8.59 -7.10 4.90
N ILE A 125 9.81 -7.36 5.37
CA ILE A 125 10.86 -6.34 5.47
C ILE A 125 11.18 -5.85 4.06
N GLN A 126 11.06 -4.53 3.83
CA GLN A 126 11.37 -3.90 2.55
C GLN A 126 12.80 -3.36 2.54
N MET A 127 13.61 -3.85 1.62
CA MET A 127 15.02 -3.48 1.44
C MET A 127 15.19 -2.59 0.21
N GLN A 128 16.28 -1.84 0.15
CA GLN A 128 16.71 -1.15 -1.07
C GLN A 128 17.24 -2.16 -2.11
N ALA A 129 17.34 -1.76 -3.37
CA ALA A 129 17.82 -2.61 -4.47
C ALA A 129 19.23 -3.20 -4.24
N ASN A 130 20.10 -2.49 -3.52
CA ASN A 130 21.43 -2.98 -3.14
C ASN A 130 21.43 -4.03 -2.02
N MET A 131 20.26 -4.30 -1.41
CA MET A 131 20.02 -5.26 -0.31
C MET A 131 20.89 -5.05 0.96
N ASN A 132 21.57 -3.92 1.07
CA ASN A 132 22.44 -3.60 2.22
C ASN A 132 21.74 -2.75 3.28
N HIS A 133 20.61 -2.14 2.92
CA HIS A 133 19.86 -1.24 3.79
C HIS A 133 18.35 -1.47 3.64
N PHE A 134 17.61 -1.16 4.69
CA PHE A 134 16.16 -1.07 4.59
C PHE A 134 15.76 0.09 3.67
N ASP A 135 14.61 -0.04 2.99
CA ASP A 135 13.98 1.11 2.35
C ASP A 135 13.81 2.23 3.39
N SER A 136 14.15 3.46 3.01
CA SER A 136 14.21 4.58 3.96
C SER A 136 12.86 4.88 4.61
N TYR A 137 11.78 4.79 3.85
CA TYR A 137 10.42 4.99 4.40
C TYR A 137 9.99 3.81 5.26
N PHE A 138 10.36 2.59 4.91
CA PHE A 138 10.13 1.41 5.71
C PHE A 138 10.81 1.52 7.08
N ARG A 139 12.07 1.94 7.12
CA ARG A 139 12.80 2.21 8.34
C ARG A 139 12.09 3.24 9.22
N ASP A 140 11.59 4.35 8.62
CA ASP A 140 10.87 5.39 9.33
C ASP A 140 9.56 4.89 9.94
N VAL A 141 8.85 3.97 9.28
CA VAL A 141 7.63 3.35 9.80
C VAL A 141 7.92 2.51 11.06
N ILE A 142 8.92 1.65 10.98
CA ILE A 142 9.30 0.78 12.11
C ILE A 142 9.78 1.62 13.29
N SER A 143 10.64 2.62 13.07
CA SER A 143 11.22 3.47 14.12
C SER A 143 10.20 4.36 14.84
N ARG A 144 8.99 4.54 14.32
CA ARG A 144 7.92 5.29 15.03
C ARG A 144 7.37 4.54 16.22
N LYS A 145 7.41 3.22 16.24
CA LYS A 145 6.83 2.38 17.29
C LYS A 145 7.89 1.64 18.11
N TYR A 146 8.98 1.25 17.48
CA TYR A 146 10.05 0.45 18.10
C TYR A 146 11.36 1.24 18.12
N ASN A 147 12.02 1.30 19.27
CA ASN A 147 13.37 1.85 19.35
C ASN A 147 14.40 0.82 18.83
N GLU A 148 15.65 1.26 18.64
CA GLU A 148 16.71 0.41 18.08
C GLU A 148 16.98 -0.84 18.95
N ASN A 149 16.93 -0.68 20.29
CA ASN A 149 17.16 -1.81 21.21
C ASN A 149 16.05 -2.85 21.11
N ASP A 150 14.77 -2.41 21.08
CA ASP A 150 13.63 -3.30 20.92
C ASP A 150 13.75 -4.10 19.63
N LEU A 151 14.18 -3.45 18.52
CA LEU A 151 14.36 -4.12 17.23
C LEU A 151 15.51 -5.12 17.25
N ILE A 152 16.64 -4.79 17.91
CA ILE A 152 17.77 -5.69 18.06
C ILE A 152 17.34 -6.93 18.87
N GLU A 153 16.66 -6.74 19.99
CA GLU A 153 16.16 -7.85 20.80
C GLU A 153 15.19 -8.73 20.02
N LEU A 154 14.24 -8.14 19.29
CA LEU A 154 13.30 -8.87 18.45
C LEU A 154 14.00 -9.69 17.36
N LEU A 155 15.05 -9.15 16.73
CA LEU A 155 15.84 -9.83 15.71
C LEU A 155 16.75 -10.92 16.31
N MET A 156 17.35 -10.68 17.48
CA MET A 156 18.25 -11.64 18.14
C MET A 156 17.52 -12.84 18.75
N PHE A 157 16.36 -12.60 19.35
CA PHE A 157 15.54 -13.66 19.95
C PHE A 157 14.56 -14.28 18.97
N ASN A 158 14.78 -14.09 17.68
CA ASN A 158 14.03 -14.56 16.52
C ASN A 158 13.04 -15.69 16.82
N ARG A 159 11.81 -15.31 17.16
CA ARG A 159 10.71 -16.27 17.24
C ARG A 159 10.18 -16.45 15.81
N PRO A 160 10.17 -17.68 15.28
CA PRO A 160 9.55 -17.93 13.98
C PRO A 160 8.16 -17.29 13.93
N GLN A 161 7.83 -16.60 12.83
CA GLN A 161 6.54 -15.98 12.56
C GLN A 161 6.16 -14.79 13.47
N GLN A 162 7.13 -14.10 14.04
CA GLN A 162 6.85 -12.89 14.81
C GLN A 162 6.39 -11.74 13.92
N LEU A 163 5.09 -11.41 14.04
CA LEU A 163 4.50 -10.23 13.42
C LEU A 163 4.67 -9.01 14.33
N LEU A 164 5.34 -7.98 13.81
CA LEU A 164 5.36 -6.67 14.45
C LEU A 164 4.11 -5.89 14.06
N GLU A 165 3.26 -5.58 15.02
CA GLU A 165 2.14 -4.69 14.80
C GLU A 165 2.62 -3.27 14.52
N VAL A 166 2.19 -2.67 13.41
CA VAL A 166 2.48 -1.30 13.03
C VAL A 166 1.19 -0.54 12.75
N HIS A 167 1.23 0.80 12.80
CA HIS A 167 0.05 1.59 12.45
C HIS A 167 -0.20 1.57 10.95
N ASP A 168 0.85 1.78 10.18
CA ASP A 168 0.83 1.82 8.71
C ASP A 168 2.15 1.29 8.15
N VAL A 169 2.12 0.82 6.91
CA VAL A 169 3.29 0.41 6.14
C VAL A 169 3.02 0.71 4.66
N MET A 170 4.06 0.95 3.86
CA MET A 170 3.91 1.29 2.45
C MET A 170 3.37 0.12 1.64
N ALA A 171 2.44 0.41 0.74
CA ALA A 171 1.76 -0.58 -0.09
C ALA A 171 2.58 -1.12 -1.28
N ALA A 172 3.92 -0.97 -1.26
CA ALA A 172 4.78 -1.57 -2.27
C ALA A 172 4.79 -3.11 -2.18
N HIS A 173 4.55 -3.63 -0.98
CA HIS A 173 4.51 -5.05 -0.65
C HIS A 173 3.47 -5.32 0.44
N TRP A 174 2.24 -5.64 0.07
CA TRP A 174 1.19 -5.98 1.03
C TRP A 174 0.58 -7.33 0.74
N MET A 175 0.65 -8.25 1.68
CA MET A 175 -0.25 -9.40 1.75
C MET A 175 -1.53 -8.96 2.47
N ILE A 176 -2.67 -9.14 1.83
CA ILE A 176 -4.00 -8.74 2.34
C ILE A 176 -4.87 -9.99 2.41
N SER A 177 -5.44 -10.29 3.58
CA SER A 177 -6.35 -11.43 3.73
C SER A 177 -7.71 -11.17 3.08
N ARG A 178 -8.41 -12.23 2.65
CA ARG A 178 -9.79 -12.14 2.16
C ARG A 178 -10.70 -11.46 3.16
N LYS A 179 -10.59 -11.79 4.45
CA LYS A 179 -11.31 -11.12 5.54
C LYS A 179 -11.11 -9.61 5.47
N CYS A 180 -9.88 -9.16 5.25
CA CYS A 180 -9.56 -7.73 5.19
C CYS A 180 -10.18 -7.06 3.96
N PHE A 181 -9.93 -7.52 2.72
CA PHE A 181 -10.48 -6.84 1.56
C PHE A 181 -12.01 -7.00 1.42
N SER A 182 -12.63 -8.00 2.08
CA SER A 182 -14.08 -8.09 2.20
C SER A 182 -14.67 -7.08 3.21
N CYS A 183 -13.98 -6.85 4.34
CA CYS A 183 -14.46 -5.92 5.38
C CYS A 183 -14.09 -4.47 5.10
N VAL A 184 -12.84 -4.22 4.67
CA VAL A 184 -12.32 -2.86 4.41
C VAL A 184 -12.70 -2.40 2.99
N GLY A 185 -12.65 -3.30 2.03
CA GLY A 185 -12.85 -3.01 0.61
C GLY A 185 -11.58 -2.58 -0.10
N GLY A 186 -11.71 -1.69 -1.07
CA GLY A 186 -10.63 -1.12 -1.86
C GLY A 186 -10.09 0.20 -1.31
N PHE A 187 -9.17 0.80 -2.04
CA PHE A 187 -8.63 2.13 -1.78
C PHE A 187 -9.67 3.23 -2.01
N SER A 188 -9.65 4.25 -1.16
CA SER A 188 -10.56 5.40 -1.28
C SER A 188 -10.21 6.28 -2.48
N PRO A 189 -11.20 6.68 -3.30
CA PRO A 189 -10.98 7.57 -4.44
C PRO A 189 -10.59 9.00 -4.05
N THR A 190 -10.67 9.35 -2.77
CA THR A 190 -10.19 10.62 -2.21
C THR A 190 -8.71 10.84 -2.52
N PHE A 191 -7.92 9.77 -2.55
CA PHE A 191 -6.48 9.81 -2.76
C PHE A 191 -6.16 9.46 -4.21
N LYS A 192 -5.72 10.45 -4.98
CA LYS A 192 -5.26 10.25 -6.36
C LYS A 192 -3.81 9.76 -6.41
N HIS A 193 -2.96 10.39 -5.58
CA HIS A 193 -1.53 10.07 -5.42
C HIS A 193 -1.12 10.38 -4.00
N TYR A 194 -0.52 9.44 -3.30
CA TYR A 194 -0.04 9.47 -1.91
C TYR A 194 -1.16 9.55 -0.85
N GLY A 195 -0.93 8.82 0.23
CA GLY A 195 -1.82 8.75 1.39
C GLY A 195 -2.92 7.71 1.29
N GLU A 196 -3.07 7.05 0.15
CA GLU A 196 -4.00 5.94 -0.05
C GLU A 196 -3.67 4.74 0.84
N ASP A 197 -2.40 4.43 1.02
CA ASP A 197 -1.88 3.38 1.89
C ASP A 197 -2.14 3.68 3.37
N ASN A 198 -1.80 4.89 3.83
CA ASN A 198 -2.09 5.32 5.20
C ASN A 198 -3.60 5.29 5.50
N ASN A 199 -4.44 5.74 4.55
CA ASN A 199 -5.89 5.67 4.70
C ASN A 199 -6.40 4.25 4.75
N TYR A 200 -5.87 3.35 3.91
CA TYR A 200 -6.25 1.93 3.93
C TYR A 200 -5.89 1.30 5.27
N SER A 201 -4.64 1.50 5.73
CA SER A 201 -4.14 1.00 7.02
C SER A 201 -4.99 1.48 8.19
N SER A 202 -5.38 2.76 8.23
CA SER A 202 -6.26 3.27 9.30
C SER A 202 -7.67 2.67 9.25
N ARG A 203 -8.17 2.30 8.06
CA ARG A 203 -9.45 1.61 7.90
C ARG A 203 -9.37 0.15 8.34
N VAL A 204 -8.23 -0.53 8.15
CA VAL A 204 -7.96 -1.87 8.71
C VAL A 204 -8.11 -1.83 10.23
N ILE A 205 -7.46 -0.86 10.90
CA ILE A 205 -7.56 -0.67 12.35
C ILE A 205 -8.99 -0.36 12.77
N PHE A 206 -9.69 0.53 12.06
CA PHE A 206 -11.09 0.86 12.34
C PHE A 206 -12.02 -0.35 12.27
N LYS A 207 -11.70 -1.34 11.43
CA LYS A 207 -12.42 -2.61 11.30
C LYS A 207 -12.01 -3.66 12.34
N GLY A 208 -11.17 -3.30 13.31
CA GLY A 208 -10.73 -4.17 14.40
C GLY A 208 -9.65 -5.17 14.00
N MET A 209 -8.99 -4.96 12.86
CA MET A 209 -7.84 -5.76 12.41
C MET A 209 -6.54 -4.99 12.63
N LYS A 210 -5.41 -5.68 12.47
CA LYS A 210 -4.06 -5.14 12.63
C LYS A 210 -3.34 -5.03 11.30
N ASN A 211 -2.38 -4.10 11.21
CA ASN A 211 -1.35 -4.06 10.20
C ASN A 211 -0.05 -4.59 10.80
N GLY A 212 0.73 -5.35 10.05
CA GLY A 212 1.94 -6.00 10.55
C GLY A 212 3.11 -5.97 9.59
N VAL A 213 4.28 -6.25 10.16
CA VAL A 213 5.52 -6.56 9.42
C VAL A 213 6.03 -7.91 9.90
N LEU A 214 6.28 -8.82 8.97
CA LEU A 214 6.88 -10.12 9.27
C LEU A 214 8.41 -10.02 9.17
N LEU A 215 9.10 -10.24 10.31
CA LEU A 215 10.55 -10.08 10.39
C LEU A 215 11.35 -11.16 9.66
N THR A 216 10.74 -12.30 9.33
CA THR A 216 11.39 -13.42 8.65
C THR A 216 11.18 -13.44 7.14
N ALA A 217 10.32 -12.56 6.61
CA ALA A 217 10.09 -12.40 5.17
C ALA A 217 10.77 -11.12 4.67
N PHE A 218 11.38 -11.18 3.49
CA PHE A 218 12.09 -10.08 2.87
C PHE A 218 11.57 -9.78 1.48
N SER A 219 11.76 -8.53 1.05
CA SER A 219 11.45 -8.05 -0.30
C SER A 219 12.34 -6.87 -0.64
N VAL A 220 12.36 -6.48 -1.90
CA VAL A 220 13.14 -5.34 -2.36
C VAL A 220 12.23 -4.31 -3.03
N HIS A 221 12.49 -3.04 -2.76
CA HIS A 221 11.83 -1.92 -3.39
C HIS A 221 12.88 -0.94 -3.95
N ASP A 222 13.01 -0.91 -5.27
CA ASP A 222 13.97 -0.07 -6.01
C ASP A 222 13.42 1.35 -6.20
N ARG A 223 13.30 2.04 -5.09
CA ARG A 223 12.73 3.38 -5.07
C ARG A 223 13.70 4.43 -5.63
N GLU A 224 13.25 5.17 -6.63
CA GLU A 224 13.96 6.35 -7.10
C GLU A 224 14.04 7.47 -6.04
N PHE A 225 15.25 7.95 -5.75
CA PHE A 225 15.45 9.13 -4.93
C PHE A 225 15.14 10.41 -5.72
N ARG A 226 14.05 11.08 -5.37
CA ARG A 226 13.65 12.36 -5.96
C ARG A 226 13.94 13.52 -5.00
N LYS A 227 14.66 14.55 -5.46
CA LYS A 227 14.81 15.80 -4.69
C LYS A 227 13.43 16.39 -4.36
N ILE A 228 13.22 16.70 -3.08
CA ILE A 228 11.96 17.25 -2.62
C ILE A 228 11.96 18.77 -2.83
N SER A 229 11.18 19.26 -3.80
CA SER A 229 10.96 20.71 -3.98
C SER A 229 10.06 21.27 -2.88
N TYR A 230 10.13 22.58 -2.63
CA TYR A 230 9.22 23.27 -1.69
C TYR A 230 7.74 23.00 -1.99
N LYS A 231 7.36 23.08 -3.28
CA LYS A 231 5.96 22.79 -3.68
C LYS A 231 5.56 21.34 -3.33
N ARG A 232 6.44 20.37 -3.55
CA ARG A 232 6.20 18.97 -3.19
C ARG A 232 6.08 18.81 -1.67
N GLN A 233 6.91 19.50 -0.89
CA GLN A 233 6.80 19.45 0.57
C GLN A 233 5.45 19.99 1.07
N VAL A 234 5.01 21.15 0.54
CA VAL A 234 3.68 21.71 0.87
C VAL A 234 2.55 20.75 0.44
N PHE A 235 2.68 20.14 -0.74
CA PHE A 235 1.71 19.15 -1.19
C PHE A 235 1.67 17.92 -0.25
N MET A 236 2.81 17.43 0.22
CA MET A 236 2.85 16.32 1.19
C MET A 236 2.23 16.71 2.55
N ASP A 237 2.39 17.95 3.00
CA ASP A 237 1.70 18.43 4.21
C ASP A 237 0.17 18.46 4.02
N TYR A 238 -0.30 18.84 2.83
CA TYR A 238 -1.72 18.74 2.46
C TYR A 238 -2.20 17.29 2.50
N ILE A 239 -1.45 16.35 1.90
CA ILE A 239 -1.78 14.91 1.89
C ILE A 239 -1.82 14.36 3.32
N ARG A 240 -0.85 14.67 4.18
CA ARG A 240 -0.86 14.25 5.59
C ARG A 240 -2.13 14.71 6.30
N THR A 241 -2.54 15.96 6.07
CA THR A 241 -3.79 16.47 6.65
C THR A 241 -5.00 15.76 6.06
N LEU A 242 -5.00 15.51 4.75
CA LEU A 242 -6.08 14.76 4.08
C LEU A 242 -6.22 13.33 4.64
N VAL A 243 -5.10 12.65 4.94
CA VAL A 243 -5.10 11.35 5.63
C VAL A 243 -5.76 11.47 6.99
N VAL A 244 -5.33 12.43 7.83
CA VAL A 244 -5.86 12.60 9.18
C VAL A 244 -7.36 12.91 9.19
N VAL A 245 -7.85 13.77 8.27
CA VAL A 245 -9.29 14.10 8.21
C VAL A 245 -10.15 12.97 7.64
N ASN A 246 -9.56 12.03 6.90
CA ASN A 246 -10.24 10.84 6.40
C ASN A 246 -10.09 9.62 7.34
N ASP A 247 -9.25 9.71 8.35
CA ASP A 247 -9.10 8.63 9.33
C ASP A 247 -10.39 8.47 10.15
N LEU A 248 -11.00 7.29 10.08
CA LEU A 248 -12.25 6.97 10.79
C LEU A 248 -12.08 6.96 12.31
N ASN A 249 -10.87 6.77 12.80
CA ASN A 249 -10.54 6.81 14.22
C ASN A 249 -10.45 8.26 14.75
N GLN A 250 -10.50 9.28 13.85
CA GLN A 250 -10.51 10.70 14.18
C GLN A 250 -11.93 11.30 14.13
N ASN A 251 -12.34 12.00 15.21
CA ASN A 251 -13.68 12.61 15.28
C ASN A 251 -13.69 14.13 15.09
N LYS A 252 -12.53 14.81 15.24
CA LYS A 252 -12.44 16.29 15.25
C LYS A 252 -12.02 16.87 13.89
N ILE A 253 -12.69 16.47 12.79
CA ILE A 253 -12.31 16.82 11.42
C ILE A 253 -12.18 18.33 11.22
N LEU A 254 -13.23 19.09 11.57
CA LEU A 254 -13.24 20.55 11.36
C LEU A 254 -12.11 21.23 12.14
N PHE A 255 -11.85 20.81 13.37
CA PHE A 255 -10.74 21.33 14.17
C PHE A 255 -9.39 21.09 13.48
N VAL A 256 -9.16 19.89 12.93
CA VAL A 256 -7.93 19.56 12.18
C VAL A 256 -7.78 20.46 10.95
N ILE A 257 -8.86 20.68 10.20
CA ILE A 257 -8.86 21.56 9.02
C ILE A 257 -8.51 22.99 9.42
N LEU A 258 -9.16 23.53 10.45
CA LEU A 258 -8.91 24.90 10.93
C LEU A 258 -7.48 25.08 11.45
N LYS A 259 -6.97 24.10 12.21
CA LYS A 259 -5.56 24.11 12.66
C LYS A 259 -4.58 24.09 11.48
N ASN A 260 -4.88 23.31 10.44
CA ASN A 260 -4.06 23.25 9.22
C ASN A 260 -4.09 24.60 8.48
N ILE A 261 -5.24 25.28 8.38
CA ILE A 261 -5.35 26.62 7.78
C ILE A 261 -4.48 27.64 8.53
N MET A 262 -4.53 27.65 9.87
CA MET A 262 -3.68 28.53 10.68
C MET A 262 -2.19 28.29 10.44
N TYR A 263 -1.78 26.99 10.39
CA TYR A 263 -0.40 26.64 10.05
C TYR A 263 -0.01 27.08 8.64
N ALA A 264 -0.92 26.90 7.67
CA ALA A 264 -0.71 27.28 6.27
C ALA A 264 -0.59 28.81 6.09
N ILE A 265 -1.35 29.61 6.85
CA ILE A 265 -1.20 31.07 6.89
C ILE A 265 0.22 31.43 7.33
N LYS A 266 0.68 30.90 8.49
CA LYS A 266 2.04 31.15 8.97
C LYS A 266 3.10 30.77 7.93
N LYS A 267 2.97 29.57 7.33
CA LYS A 267 3.90 29.06 6.32
C LYS A 267 3.89 29.90 5.05
N SER A 268 2.73 30.42 4.64
CA SER A 268 2.56 31.31 3.49
C SER A 268 3.26 32.65 3.70
N LEU A 269 3.13 33.24 4.89
CA LEU A 269 3.81 34.49 5.24
C LEU A 269 5.33 34.31 5.27
N MET A 270 5.82 33.24 5.93
CA MET A 270 7.27 32.96 6.01
C MET A 270 7.92 32.67 4.66
N ALA A 271 7.20 32.03 3.72
CA ALA A 271 7.72 31.65 2.41
C ALA A 271 7.38 32.65 1.29
N PHE A 272 6.69 33.76 1.62
CA PHE A 272 6.17 34.71 0.63
C PHE A 272 5.40 34.02 -0.53
N SER A 273 4.57 33.00 -0.16
CA SER A 273 3.87 32.16 -1.14
C SER A 273 2.46 31.82 -0.67
N PHE A 274 1.47 32.05 -1.52
CA PHE A 274 0.07 31.66 -1.26
C PHE A 274 -0.20 30.16 -1.43
N TYR A 275 0.76 29.38 -1.92
CA TYR A 275 0.54 27.97 -2.24
C TYR A 275 0.15 27.11 -1.02
N PRO A 276 0.76 27.26 0.19
CA PRO A 276 0.31 26.54 1.39
C PRO A 276 -1.14 26.82 1.76
N LEU A 277 -1.53 28.11 1.74
CA LEU A 277 -2.87 28.52 2.08
C LEU A 277 -3.90 27.99 1.07
N ARG A 278 -3.59 28.04 -0.23
CA ARG A 278 -4.43 27.44 -1.27
C ARG A 278 -4.68 25.95 -1.06
N CYS A 279 -3.64 25.21 -0.69
CA CYS A 279 -3.76 23.77 -0.38
C CYS A 279 -4.65 23.53 0.85
N ALA A 280 -4.49 24.33 1.91
CA ALA A 280 -5.30 24.20 3.13
C ALA A 280 -6.77 24.56 2.92
N ILE A 281 -7.06 25.63 2.15
CA ILE A 281 -8.41 26.05 1.81
C ILE A 281 -9.13 24.96 0.98
N LYS A 282 -8.41 24.25 0.12
CA LYS A 282 -8.97 23.15 -0.65
C LYS A 282 -9.61 22.07 0.25
N LEU A 283 -9.04 21.79 1.42
CA LEU A 283 -9.63 20.83 2.38
C LEU A 283 -11.00 21.32 2.89
N LEU A 284 -11.16 22.63 3.10
CA LEU A 284 -12.44 23.19 3.54
C LEU A 284 -13.52 23.03 2.48
N PHE A 285 -13.19 23.31 1.22
CA PHE A 285 -14.13 23.10 0.11
C PHE A 285 -14.45 21.62 -0.13
N SER A 286 -13.52 20.71 0.18
CA SER A 286 -13.73 19.25 0.09
C SER A 286 -14.44 18.67 1.32
N TYR A 287 -14.89 19.46 2.29
CA TYR A 287 -15.42 18.96 3.57
C TYR A 287 -16.60 17.99 3.40
N ASN A 288 -17.56 18.31 2.51
CA ASN A 288 -18.71 17.45 2.27
C ASN A 288 -18.31 16.14 1.59
N GLU A 289 -17.39 16.19 0.62
CA GLU A 289 -16.82 15.01 -0.03
C GLU A 289 -16.09 14.12 0.99
N ILE A 290 -15.27 14.72 1.88
CA ILE A 290 -14.59 14.01 2.97
C ILE A 290 -15.62 13.28 3.84
N LYS A 291 -16.73 13.94 4.24
CA LYS A 291 -17.79 13.31 5.04
C LYS A 291 -18.44 12.14 4.31
N GLN A 292 -18.74 12.27 3.02
CA GLN A 292 -19.32 11.20 2.21
C GLN A 292 -18.36 10.00 2.10
N ASN A 293 -17.08 10.26 1.78
CA ASN A 293 -16.08 9.20 1.66
C ASN A 293 -15.81 8.49 2.99
N ARG A 294 -15.84 9.22 4.11
CA ARG A 294 -15.80 8.63 5.45
C ARG A 294 -17.01 7.73 5.73
N ALA A 295 -18.21 8.13 5.32
CA ALA A 295 -19.42 7.31 5.48
C ALA A 295 -19.31 6.03 4.64
N LEU A 296 -18.90 6.14 3.38
CA LEU A 296 -18.66 4.99 2.50
C LEU A 296 -17.59 4.05 3.06
N SER A 297 -16.50 4.60 3.60
CA SER A 297 -15.39 3.81 4.19
C SER A 297 -15.81 2.93 5.37
N LYS A 298 -16.95 3.20 6.01
CA LYS A 298 -17.51 2.36 7.09
C LYS A 298 -18.20 1.10 6.59
N LEU A 299 -18.59 1.07 5.32
CA LEU A 299 -19.29 -0.07 4.73
C LEU A 299 -18.31 -1.24 4.49
N ASN A 300 -18.84 -2.45 4.40
CA ASN A 300 -18.07 -3.59 3.91
C ASN A 300 -17.90 -3.48 2.38
N CYS A 301 -16.83 -4.02 1.85
CA CYS A 301 -16.44 -3.90 0.44
C CYS A 301 -16.45 -2.44 -0.05
N ALA A 302 -16.12 -1.47 0.84
CA ALA A 302 -16.10 -0.06 0.47
C ALA A 302 -15.22 0.17 -0.77
N PHE A 303 -15.70 0.96 -1.74
CA PHE A 303 -15.00 1.30 -2.99
C PHE A 303 -14.73 0.12 -3.95
N LEU A 304 -15.26 -1.07 -3.66
CA LEU A 304 -15.38 -2.19 -4.60
C LEU A 304 -16.84 -2.27 -5.07
N LYS A 305 -17.05 -2.89 -6.24
CA LYS A 305 -18.42 -3.12 -6.76
C LYS A 305 -19.09 -4.19 -5.88
N LYS A 306 -20.37 -4.02 -5.64
CA LYS A 306 -21.20 -5.02 -4.97
C LYS A 306 -21.72 -6.02 -5.98
#